data_cd875eaf05e5716eda3bcf780a37723d
#
_entry.id   cd875eaf05e5716eda3bcf780a37723d
#
_cell.length_a   1.000
_cell.length_b   1.000
_cell.length_c   1.000
_cell.angle_alpha   90.00
_cell.angle_beta   90.00
_cell.angle_gamma   90.00
#
_symmetry.space_group_name_H-M   'P 1'
#
loop_
_entity.id
_entity.type
_entity.pdbx_description
1 polymer ?
#
loop_
_entity_poly.entity_id
_entity_poly.type
_entity_poly.pdbx_seq_one_letter_code
_entity_poly.pdbx_strand_id
1 'polypeptide(L)'
;YGATVSARTPDKAGYALQGLEEEVPSTMPAQNITLTAKWNENPADYTDYDIAVAAANAKKAEANYDKTYTEASRKALDAALAVDVSGKKLSEQGVVDAQTAAINAAVKGLEKMTYNATFYVDGEEYRVVPTKVGEQIVAPEAPSKQGYTFTGWTPEVGTMGIEDVSFNAVFSAGTVAYTVETYVMDVTGNYGDAAIENKSATTGETVSVTPEAREGFSVAAESVLSGEVKADGSLVLKVYYSRNQYKLTVDGTTTEVYYGAALEIADPEARTGYTFAGWKPAAPATMPANDVTLESQWTENGADYTAYD
;
A
#
# COMPACT_ATOMS: atom_id res chain seq x y z
N TYR A 1 -8.92 2.88 105.08
CA TYR A 1 -8.81 1.46 105.40
C TYR A 1 -10.18 0.80 105.36
N GLY A 2 -10.33 -0.36 104.66
CA GLY A 2 -11.58 -1.10 104.60
C GLY A 2 -12.60 -0.62 103.53
N ALA A 3 -12.37 0.52 102.86
CA ALA A 3 -13.22 0.96 101.75
C ALA A 3 -13.01 0.07 100.48
N THR A 4 -14.06 -0.15 99.72
CA THR A 4 -13.99 -0.90 98.45
C THR A 4 -13.05 -0.22 97.43
N VAL A 5 -12.14 -0.97 96.81
CA VAL A 5 -11.23 -0.47 95.81
C VAL A 5 -11.90 -0.66 94.44
N SER A 6 -11.99 0.44 93.64
CA SER A 6 -12.41 0.42 92.25
C SER A 6 -11.30 1.04 91.38
N ALA A 7 -10.58 0.24 90.70
CA ALA A 7 -9.56 0.72 89.75
C ALA A 7 -10.22 1.29 88.51
N ARG A 8 -9.85 2.52 88.05
CA ARG A 8 -10.21 3.05 86.76
C ARG A 8 -9.42 2.33 85.72
N THR A 9 -10.08 1.98 84.62
CA THR A 9 -9.43 1.48 83.39
C THR A 9 -8.64 2.63 82.77
N PRO A 10 -7.30 2.62 82.80
CA PRO A 10 -6.53 3.64 82.13
C PRO A 10 -6.63 3.47 80.63
N ASP A 11 -6.40 4.58 79.89
CA ASP A 11 -6.30 4.57 78.39
C ASP A 11 -4.89 5.03 78.00
N LYS A 12 -4.31 4.39 76.98
CA LYS A 12 -3.02 4.74 76.38
C LYS A 12 -3.13 4.65 74.92
N ALA A 13 -2.99 5.76 74.21
CA ALA A 13 -3.09 5.81 72.73
C ALA A 13 -2.10 4.82 72.07
N GLY A 14 -2.61 3.99 71.21
CA GLY A 14 -1.82 2.98 70.47
C GLY A 14 -1.58 1.68 71.27
N TYR A 15 -2.20 1.49 72.41
CA TYR A 15 -2.03 0.30 73.25
C TYR A 15 -3.36 -0.22 73.77
N ALA A 16 -3.47 -1.53 73.86
CA ALA A 16 -4.58 -2.23 74.48
C ALA A 16 -4.16 -2.62 75.93
N LEU A 17 -5.02 -2.34 76.86
CA LEU A 17 -4.77 -2.74 78.30
C LEU A 17 -4.92 -4.27 78.36
N GLN A 18 -3.86 -4.97 78.87
CA GLN A 18 -3.86 -6.40 79.16
C GLN A 18 -4.35 -6.73 80.54
N GLY A 19 -4.32 -5.75 81.49
CA GLY A 19 -4.61 -5.92 82.88
C GLY A 19 -3.66 -5.11 83.77
N LEU A 20 -3.60 -5.43 85.04
CA LEU A 20 -2.67 -4.86 85.97
C LEU A 20 -1.63 -5.91 86.35
N GLU A 21 -0.42 -5.49 86.72
CA GLU A 21 0.64 -6.39 87.19
C GLU A 21 0.33 -6.96 88.52
N GLU A 22 -0.35 -6.13 89.39
CA GLU A 22 -0.73 -6.47 90.76
C GLU A 22 -2.23 -6.81 90.83
N GLU A 23 -2.61 -7.73 91.70
CA GLU A 23 -4.01 -8.04 91.94
C GLU A 23 -4.68 -6.85 92.69
N VAL A 24 -5.86 -6.44 92.18
CA VAL A 24 -6.61 -5.37 92.84
C VAL A 24 -7.25 -5.91 94.10
N PRO A 25 -6.87 -5.43 95.31
CA PRO A 25 -7.49 -5.90 96.49
C PRO A 25 -8.96 -5.45 96.56
N SER A 26 -9.81 -6.27 97.14
CA SER A 26 -11.25 -5.95 97.29
C SER A 26 -11.54 -4.80 98.22
N THR A 27 -10.67 -4.57 99.16
CA THR A 27 -10.76 -3.47 100.11
C THR A 27 -9.41 -2.79 100.34
N MET A 28 -9.37 -1.50 100.66
CA MET A 28 -8.16 -0.71 100.85
C MET A 28 -7.36 -1.23 102.04
N PRO A 29 -6.11 -1.72 101.84
CA PRO A 29 -5.24 -2.18 102.87
C PRO A 29 -4.74 -0.99 103.74
N ALA A 30 -4.08 -1.31 104.94
CA ALA A 30 -3.52 -0.32 105.82
C ALA A 30 -2.24 0.35 105.31
N GLN A 31 -1.82 0.10 104.08
CA GLN A 31 -0.64 0.64 103.40
C GLN A 31 -0.96 1.12 101.97
N ASN A 32 -0.12 2.02 101.46
CA ASN A 32 -0.25 2.48 100.05
C ASN A 32 0.00 1.32 99.14
N ILE A 33 -0.80 1.25 98.10
CA ILE A 33 -0.63 0.29 96.98
C ILE A 33 -0.38 1.05 95.63
N THR A 34 0.47 0.48 94.82
CA THR A 34 0.70 0.93 93.47
C THR A 34 0.17 -0.14 92.52
N LEU A 35 -0.66 0.22 91.55
CA LEU A 35 -1.17 -0.68 90.51
C LEU A 35 -0.55 -0.26 89.20
N THR A 36 0.20 -1.15 88.58
CA THR A 36 0.89 -0.93 87.29
C THR A 36 0.11 -1.57 86.20
N ALA A 37 -0.24 -0.78 85.13
CA ALA A 37 -0.95 -1.27 84.00
C ALA A 37 -0.02 -2.02 82.99
N LYS A 38 -0.43 -3.21 82.56
CA LYS A 38 0.20 -3.97 81.50
C LYS A 38 -0.45 -3.58 80.15
N TRP A 39 0.40 -3.22 79.19
CA TRP A 39 0.00 -2.76 77.86
C TRP A 39 0.51 -3.67 76.84
N ASN A 40 -0.36 -3.95 75.78
CA ASN A 40 0.03 -4.54 74.55
C ASN A 40 -0.08 -3.48 73.44
N GLU A 41 0.99 -3.27 72.72
CA GLU A 41 0.98 -2.36 71.55
C GLU A 41 0.04 -2.85 70.48
N ASN A 42 -0.82 -1.97 69.95
CA ASN A 42 -1.73 -2.30 68.85
C ASN A 42 -0.95 -2.68 67.57
N PRO A 43 -1.50 -3.58 66.72
CA PRO A 43 -0.91 -3.85 65.43
C PRO A 43 -0.88 -2.56 64.58
N ALA A 44 0.01 -2.53 63.60
CA ALA A 44 0.01 -1.51 62.57
C ALA A 44 -1.33 -1.55 61.78
N ASP A 45 -1.70 -0.46 61.14
CA ASP A 45 -2.81 -0.39 60.20
C ASP A 45 -2.36 -0.89 58.84
N TYR A 46 -2.98 -1.97 58.32
CA TYR A 46 -2.69 -2.59 57.07
C TYR A 46 -3.69 -2.22 55.97
N THR A 47 -4.66 -1.34 56.19
CA THR A 47 -5.75 -1.04 55.26
C THR A 47 -5.22 -0.64 53.88
N ASP A 48 -4.31 0.32 53.79
CA ASP A 48 -3.74 0.77 52.52
C ASP A 48 -2.80 -0.28 51.91
N TYR A 49 -2.10 -1.05 52.74
CA TYR A 49 -1.26 -2.16 52.30
C TYR A 49 -2.10 -3.25 51.62
N ASP A 50 -3.20 -3.66 52.22
CA ASP A 50 -4.08 -4.69 51.67
C ASP A 50 -4.71 -4.24 50.35
N ILE A 51 -5.07 -2.95 50.21
CA ILE A 51 -5.55 -2.35 48.97
C ILE A 51 -4.46 -2.41 47.89
N ALA A 52 -3.21 -2.06 48.22
CA ALA A 52 -2.10 -2.09 47.30
C ALA A 52 -1.77 -3.51 46.82
N VAL A 53 -1.76 -4.48 47.74
CA VAL A 53 -1.57 -5.91 47.39
C VAL A 53 -2.70 -6.43 46.49
N ALA A 54 -3.96 -6.10 46.83
CA ALA A 54 -5.11 -6.49 46.02
C ALA A 54 -5.02 -5.90 44.58
N ALA A 55 -4.66 -4.62 44.44
CA ALA A 55 -4.48 -3.95 43.17
C ALA A 55 -3.35 -4.60 42.36
N ALA A 56 -2.21 -4.90 42.98
CA ALA A 56 -1.08 -5.58 42.34
C ALA A 56 -1.47 -7.01 41.83
N ASN A 57 -2.19 -7.78 42.66
CA ASN A 57 -2.65 -9.10 42.26
C ASN A 57 -3.71 -9.05 41.17
N ALA A 58 -4.61 -8.08 41.16
CA ALA A 58 -5.56 -7.84 40.07
C ALA A 58 -4.83 -7.55 38.76
N LYS A 59 -3.74 -6.76 38.82
CA LYS A 59 -2.87 -6.45 37.66
C LYS A 59 -2.20 -7.71 37.09
N LYS A 60 -1.67 -8.57 37.97
CA LYS A 60 -1.06 -9.85 37.57
C LYS A 60 -2.07 -10.84 36.98
N ALA A 61 -3.33 -10.74 37.34
CA ALA A 61 -4.41 -11.58 36.85
C ALA A 61 -4.98 -11.12 35.48
N GLU A 62 -4.54 -9.96 34.94
CA GLU A 62 -4.93 -9.52 33.61
C GLU A 62 -4.55 -10.56 32.55
N ALA A 63 -5.43 -10.75 31.55
CA ALA A 63 -5.13 -11.62 30.43
C ALA A 63 -3.84 -11.20 29.72
N ASN A 64 -2.97 -12.17 29.43
CA ASN A 64 -1.69 -11.93 28.74
C ASN A 64 -0.73 -10.97 29.48
N TYR A 65 -0.79 -10.92 30.80
CA TYR A 65 0.08 -10.10 31.63
C TYR A 65 1.57 -10.28 31.29
N ASP A 66 1.99 -11.52 31.04
CA ASP A 66 3.35 -11.92 30.67
C ASP A 66 3.79 -11.44 29.29
N LYS A 67 2.85 -11.29 28.36
CA LYS A 67 3.06 -10.76 27.00
C LYS A 67 2.84 -9.24 26.92
N THR A 68 2.15 -8.68 27.89
CA THR A 68 1.82 -7.25 27.93
C THR A 68 2.93 -6.43 28.56
N TYR A 69 3.58 -6.96 29.61
CA TYR A 69 4.59 -6.24 30.40
C TYR A 69 5.96 -6.92 30.35
N THR A 70 7.02 -6.11 30.35
CA THR A 70 8.40 -6.60 30.30
C THR A 70 8.72 -7.48 31.49
N GLU A 71 9.56 -8.49 31.28
CA GLU A 71 9.98 -9.40 32.36
C GLU A 71 10.63 -8.64 33.53
N ALA A 72 11.43 -7.60 33.25
CA ALA A 72 12.08 -6.79 34.27
C ALA A 72 11.08 -6.08 35.17
N SER A 73 10.06 -5.43 34.59
CA SER A 73 9.03 -4.73 35.38
C SER A 73 8.13 -5.68 36.18
N ARG A 74 7.83 -6.86 35.62
CA ARG A 74 7.08 -7.93 36.30
C ARG A 74 7.86 -8.48 37.50
N LYS A 75 9.17 -8.74 37.34
CA LYS A 75 10.05 -9.17 38.43
C LYS A 75 10.17 -8.11 39.54
N ALA A 76 10.18 -6.82 39.18
CA ALA A 76 10.19 -5.73 40.19
C ALA A 76 8.90 -5.72 41.03
N LEU A 77 7.74 -5.97 40.39
CA LEU A 77 6.47 -6.11 41.12
C LEU A 77 6.46 -7.35 42.03
N ASP A 78 6.94 -8.49 41.54
CA ASP A 78 7.04 -9.72 42.31
C ASP A 78 7.97 -9.54 43.54
N ALA A 79 9.09 -8.85 43.36
CA ALA A 79 10.01 -8.54 44.43
C ALA A 79 9.37 -7.60 45.52
N ALA A 80 8.60 -6.61 45.05
CA ALA A 80 7.87 -5.74 45.99
C ALA A 80 6.80 -6.51 46.78
N LEU A 81 6.08 -7.44 46.14
CA LEU A 81 5.08 -8.28 46.82
C LEU A 81 5.69 -9.33 47.78
N ALA A 82 6.94 -9.69 47.58
CA ALA A 82 7.62 -10.72 48.38
C ALA A 82 8.15 -10.21 49.74
N VAL A 83 8.14 -8.90 49.97
CA VAL A 83 8.60 -8.33 51.27
C VAL A 83 7.56 -8.56 52.35
N ASP A 84 7.95 -9.31 53.38
CA ASP A 84 7.07 -9.60 54.53
C ASP A 84 7.08 -8.45 55.53
N VAL A 85 5.91 -7.87 55.77
CA VAL A 85 5.66 -6.84 56.77
C VAL A 85 4.65 -7.30 57.81
N SER A 86 4.35 -8.61 57.85
CA SER A 86 3.39 -9.17 58.81
C SER A 86 3.80 -8.95 60.27
N GLY A 87 2.83 -8.85 61.19
CA GLY A 87 3.06 -8.76 62.61
C GLY A 87 3.66 -7.45 63.12
N LYS A 88 3.79 -6.42 62.25
CA LYS A 88 4.28 -5.10 62.66
C LYS A 88 3.33 -4.44 63.65
N LYS A 89 3.92 -3.65 64.59
CA LYS A 89 3.21 -2.87 65.61
C LYS A 89 3.03 -1.43 65.11
N LEU A 90 2.17 -0.68 65.84
CA LEU A 90 1.85 0.71 65.51
C LEU A 90 3.09 1.60 65.41
N SER A 91 4.10 1.35 66.33
CA SER A 91 5.39 2.05 66.31
C SER A 91 6.20 1.77 65.00
N GLU A 92 5.90 0.70 64.33
CA GLU A 92 6.52 0.29 63.05
C GLU A 92 5.64 0.62 61.84
N GLN A 93 4.57 1.45 61.99
CA GLN A 93 3.65 1.83 60.91
C GLN A 93 4.40 2.32 59.67
N GLY A 94 5.47 3.08 59.83
CA GLY A 94 6.27 3.57 58.69
C GLY A 94 6.90 2.48 57.81
N VAL A 95 7.10 1.27 58.36
CA VAL A 95 7.59 0.12 57.55
C VAL A 95 6.48 -0.39 56.65
N VAL A 96 5.24 -0.47 57.14
CA VAL A 96 4.05 -0.88 56.37
C VAL A 96 3.75 0.15 55.28
N ASP A 97 3.82 1.45 55.62
CA ASP A 97 3.59 2.55 54.70
C ASP A 97 4.64 2.57 53.58
N ALA A 98 5.92 2.37 53.90
CA ALA A 98 7.00 2.30 52.92
C ALA A 98 6.81 1.12 51.94
N GLN A 99 6.38 -0.04 52.47
CA GLN A 99 6.10 -1.21 51.64
C GLN A 99 4.88 -1.00 50.76
N THR A 100 3.82 -0.37 51.26
CA THR A 100 2.65 0.06 50.46
C THR A 100 3.08 0.96 49.29
N ALA A 101 3.93 1.94 49.59
CA ALA A 101 4.47 2.83 48.56
C ALA A 101 5.32 2.08 47.50
N ALA A 102 6.13 1.10 47.95
CA ALA A 102 6.95 0.28 47.05
C ALA A 102 6.08 -0.56 46.08
N ILE A 103 5.02 -1.20 46.61
CA ILE A 103 4.07 -1.98 45.77
C ILE A 103 3.38 -1.07 44.76
N ASN A 104 2.86 0.08 45.19
CA ASN A 104 2.21 1.06 44.32
C ASN A 104 3.16 1.57 43.22
N ALA A 105 4.42 1.85 43.60
CA ALA A 105 5.45 2.27 42.65
C ALA A 105 5.75 1.18 41.62
N ALA A 106 5.84 -0.09 42.04
CA ALA A 106 6.09 -1.21 41.16
C ALA A 106 4.92 -1.46 40.20
N VAL A 107 3.65 -1.32 40.62
CA VAL A 107 2.47 -1.39 39.74
C VAL A 107 2.50 -0.30 38.68
N LYS A 108 2.81 0.94 39.11
CA LYS A 108 2.94 2.09 38.20
C LYS A 108 4.14 1.95 37.27
N GLY A 109 5.19 1.27 37.71
CA GLY A 109 6.42 1.00 36.95
C GLY A 109 6.33 -0.16 35.99
N LEU A 110 5.14 -0.77 35.76
CA LEU A 110 4.97 -1.81 34.76
C LEU A 110 5.15 -1.24 33.37
N GLU A 111 6.18 -1.73 32.66
CA GLU A 111 6.54 -1.30 31.31
C GLU A 111 5.93 -2.23 30.26
N LYS A 112 5.29 -1.64 29.25
CA LYS A 112 4.72 -2.38 28.13
C LYS A 112 5.82 -3.03 27.27
N MET A 113 5.57 -4.26 26.83
CA MET A 113 6.38 -4.94 25.81
C MET A 113 6.32 -4.19 24.48
N THR A 114 7.41 -4.30 23.73
CA THR A 114 7.48 -3.80 22.34
C THR A 114 7.49 -4.98 21.40
N TYR A 115 6.63 -4.94 20.38
CA TYR A 115 6.56 -5.90 19.28
C TYR A 115 6.80 -5.19 17.96
N ASN A 116 7.14 -5.97 16.93
CA ASN A 116 7.44 -5.46 15.60
C ASN A 116 6.19 -5.48 14.71
N ALA A 117 5.89 -4.33 14.12
CA ALA A 117 5.03 -4.22 12.96
C ALA A 117 5.89 -4.22 11.71
N THR A 118 5.87 -5.30 10.92
CA THR A 118 6.70 -5.43 9.72
C THR A 118 5.84 -5.19 8.48
N PHE A 119 6.26 -4.26 7.64
CA PHE A 119 5.59 -3.86 6.40
C PHE A 119 6.33 -4.45 5.20
N TYR A 120 5.59 -5.05 4.27
CA TYR A 120 6.12 -5.69 3.07
C TYR A 120 5.56 -5.05 1.80
N VAL A 121 6.41 -4.97 0.77
CA VAL A 121 6.04 -4.55 -0.58
C VAL A 121 6.47 -5.65 -1.54
N ASP A 122 5.53 -6.23 -2.30
CA ASP A 122 5.78 -7.33 -3.23
C ASP A 122 6.53 -8.53 -2.59
N GLY A 123 6.32 -8.76 -1.29
CA GLY A 123 6.94 -9.84 -0.52
C GLY A 123 8.29 -9.50 0.11
N GLU A 124 8.87 -8.35 -0.21
CA GLU A 124 10.13 -7.88 0.38
C GLU A 124 9.86 -6.97 1.59
N GLU A 125 10.72 -7.08 2.62
CA GLU A 125 10.62 -6.23 3.80
C GLU A 125 10.88 -4.77 3.44
N TYR A 126 9.87 -3.94 3.65
CA TYR A 126 9.93 -2.50 3.39
C TYR A 126 10.33 -1.71 4.64
N ARG A 127 9.70 -2.02 5.77
CA ARG A 127 9.94 -1.32 7.04
C ARG A 127 9.54 -2.16 8.24
N VAL A 128 10.32 -2.10 9.32
CA VAL A 128 9.95 -2.60 10.65
C VAL A 128 9.72 -1.41 11.57
N VAL A 129 8.58 -1.41 12.28
CA VAL A 129 8.16 -0.36 13.21
C VAL A 129 7.95 -0.99 14.59
N PRO A 130 8.93 -0.89 15.51
CA PRO A 130 8.75 -1.33 16.88
C PRO A 130 7.71 -0.47 17.59
N THR A 131 6.68 -1.10 18.16
CA THR A 131 5.55 -0.41 18.79
C THR A 131 5.19 -1.10 20.11
N LYS A 132 4.87 -0.33 21.15
CA LYS A 132 4.47 -0.89 22.45
C LYS A 132 3.04 -1.41 22.39
N VAL A 133 2.77 -2.47 23.16
CA VAL A 133 1.42 -3.04 23.33
C VAL A 133 0.39 -1.96 23.63
N GLY A 134 -0.68 -1.91 22.85
CA GLY A 134 -1.79 -0.97 22.97
C GLY A 134 -1.52 0.44 22.41
N GLU A 135 -0.34 0.69 21.84
CA GLU A 135 -0.07 1.93 21.10
C GLU A 135 -0.51 1.79 19.64
N GLN A 136 -0.86 2.91 19.02
CA GLN A 136 -1.18 2.96 17.60
C GLN A 136 0.08 2.69 16.77
N ILE A 137 0.00 1.74 15.84
CA ILE A 137 1.07 1.49 14.87
C ILE A 137 1.09 2.64 13.87
N VAL A 138 2.25 3.27 13.71
CA VAL A 138 2.45 4.34 12.73
C VAL A 138 2.92 3.71 11.42
N ALA A 139 2.03 3.64 10.43
CA ALA A 139 2.40 3.12 9.12
C ALA A 139 3.51 3.95 8.48
N PRO A 140 4.44 3.33 7.72
CA PRO A 140 5.44 4.06 6.95
C PRO A 140 4.78 4.84 5.81
N GLU A 141 5.57 5.71 5.16
CA GLU A 141 5.16 6.41 3.94
C GLU A 141 4.68 5.41 2.87
N ALA A 142 3.72 5.86 2.04
CA ALA A 142 3.18 5.04 0.95
C ALA A 142 4.30 4.64 -0.02
N PRO A 143 4.49 3.34 -0.30
CA PRO A 143 5.47 2.90 -1.27
C PRO A 143 5.05 3.28 -2.69
N SER A 144 6.04 3.56 -3.54
CA SER A 144 5.84 3.84 -4.97
C SER A 144 6.01 2.56 -5.79
N LYS A 145 5.08 2.33 -6.75
CA LYS A 145 5.16 1.24 -7.72
C LYS A 145 4.74 1.76 -9.09
N GLN A 146 5.64 1.67 -10.06
CA GLN A 146 5.41 2.20 -11.41
C GLN A 146 4.16 1.58 -12.05
N GLY A 147 3.27 2.42 -12.56
CA GLY A 147 2.02 1.99 -13.19
C GLY A 147 0.93 1.53 -12.20
N TYR A 148 1.15 1.69 -10.90
CA TYR A 148 0.18 1.33 -9.85
C TYR A 148 0.00 2.45 -8.85
N THR A 149 -1.17 2.48 -8.23
CA THR A 149 -1.49 3.41 -7.14
C THR A 149 -1.58 2.62 -5.83
N PHE A 150 -0.83 3.06 -4.81
CA PHE A 150 -0.94 2.48 -3.48
C PHE A 150 -2.31 2.82 -2.88
N THR A 151 -3.01 1.79 -2.34
CA THR A 151 -4.36 1.93 -1.78
C THR A 151 -4.41 1.71 -0.27
N GLY A 152 -3.36 1.13 0.32
CA GLY A 152 -3.29 0.91 1.75
C GLY A 152 -2.49 -0.33 2.12
N TRP A 153 -2.54 -0.68 3.39
CA TRP A 153 -1.91 -1.87 3.96
C TRP A 153 -2.97 -2.91 4.31
N THR A 154 -2.63 -4.20 4.15
CA THR A 154 -3.49 -5.31 4.59
C THR A 154 -2.70 -6.25 5.52
N PRO A 155 -3.27 -6.65 6.69
CA PRO A 155 -4.53 -6.15 7.26
C PRO A 155 -4.51 -4.64 7.52
N GLU A 156 -5.66 -4.04 7.89
CA GLU A 156 -5.72 -2.62 8.25
C GLU A 156 -4.83 -2.33 9.46
N VAL A 157 -4.10 -1.22 9.42
CA VAL A 157 -3.15 -0.84 10.46
C VAL A 157 -3.91 -0.29 11.66
N GLY A 158 -3.76 -0.96 12.79
CA GLY A 158 -4.44 -0.64 14.04
C GLY A 158 -3.48 -0.43 15.21
N THR A 159 -3.89 -0.85 16.40
CA THR A 159 -3.08 -0.82 17.63
C THR A 159 -2.24 -2.10 17.74
N MET A 160 -1.04 -1.99 18.34
CA MET A 160 -0.15 -3.11 18.57
C MET A 160 -0.76 -4.09 19.58
N GLY A 161 -0.85 -5.35 19.18
CA GLY A 161 -1.24 -6.47 20.04
C GLY A 161 -0.11 -6.98 20.90
N ILE A 162 -0.18 -8.26 21.26
CA ILE A 162 0.76 -8.96 22.15
C ILE A 162 1.68 -9.92 21.39
N GLU A 163 1.89 -9.69 20.10
CA GLU A 163 2.79 -10.44 19.21
C GLU A 163 3.15 -9.56 18.01
N ASP A 164 4.21 -9.97 17.29
CA ASP A 164 4.61 -9.33 16.03
C ASP A 164 3.49 -9.46 14.99
N VAL A 165 3.34 -8.43 14.14
CA VAL A 165 2.33 -8.35 13.10
C VAL A 165 2.95 -7.95 11.77
N SER A 166 2.40 -8.50 10.68
CA SER A 166 2.85 -8.22 9.31
C SER A 166 1.76 -7.54 8.49
N PHE A 167 2.16 -6.58 7.68
CA PHE A 167 1.31 -5.82 6.77
C PHE A 167 1.87 -5.89 5.35
N ASN A 168 1.00 -6.12 4.37
CA ASN A 168 1.37 -6.11 2.96
C ASN A 168 0.79 -4.89 2.26
N ALA A 169 1.58 -4.26 1.40
CA ALA A 169 1.11 -3.17 0.55
C ALA A 169 0.07 -3.66 -0.45
N VAL A 170 -1.00 -2.91 -0.60
CA VAL A 170 -2.04 -3.14 -1.61
C VAL A 170 -1.97 -2.04 -2.65
N PHE A 171 -1.97 -2.46 -3.92
CA PHE A 171 -1.93 -1.55 -5.06
C PHE A 171 -3.11 -1.82 -5.99
N SER A 172 -3.63 -0.76 -6.58
CA SER A 172 -4.53 -0.83 -7.74
C SER A 172 -3.76 -0.48 -9.02
N ALA A 173 -4.16 -1.05 -10.15
CA ALA A 173 -3.61 -0.69 -11.44
C ALA A 173 -3.85 0.81 -11.71
N GLY A 174 -2.81 1.53 -12.09
CA GLY A 174 -2.83 2.94 -12.44
C GLY A 174 -3.04 3.15 -13.93
N THR A 175 -3.30 4.38 -14.34
CA THR A 175 -3.36 4.77 -15.75
C THR A 175 -1.97 5.15 -16.24
N VAL A 176 -1.54 4.55 -17.36
CA VAL A 176 -0.27 4.83 -18.02
C VAL A 176 -0.47 5.16 -19.49
N ALA A 177 0.45 5.93 -20.07
CA ALA A 177 0.45 6.25 -21.48
C ALA A 177 0.89 5.05 -22.32
N TYR A 178 0.38 4.97 -23.55
CA TYR A 178 0.89 4.12 -24.63
C TYR A 178 0.83 4.86 -25.96
N THR A 179 1.54 4.36 -26.97
CA THR A 179 1.65 5.05 -28.27
C THR A 179 1.00 4.23 -29.36
N VAL A 180 0.34 4.93 -30.31
CA VAL A 180 -0.08 4.38 -31.59
C VAL A 180 0.72 5.07 -32.68
N GLU A 181 1.51 4.30 -33.43
CA GLU A 181 2.30 4.75 -34.57
C GLU A 181 1.59 4.34 -35.88
N THR A 182 1.33 5.30 -36.74
CA THR A 182 0.73 5.04 -38.06
C THR A 182 1.72 5.35 -39.17
N TYR A 183 2.05 4.34 -39.94
CA TYR A 183 2.94 4.41 -41.09
C TYR A 183 2.15 4.33 -42.39
N VAL A 184 2.47 5.18 -43.37
CA VAL A 184 1.81 5.17 -44.68
C VAL A 184 2.88 4.99 -45.73
N MET A 185 2.73 3.97 -46.58
CA MET A 185 3.64 3.68 -47.69
C MET A 185 3.53 4.77 -48.76
N ASP A 186 4.65 5.28 -49.23
CA ASP A 186 4.75 6.23 -50.33
C ASP A 186 4.57 5.55 -51.71
N VAL A 187 4.67 6.32 -52.79
CA VAL A 187 4.55 5.83 -54.17
C VAL A 187 5.77 5.03 -54.66
N THR A 188 6.84 4.98 -53.86
CA THR A 188 8.05 4.19 -54.14
C THR A 188 8.10 2.88 -53.38
N GLY A 189 7.08 2.62 -52.55
CA GLY A 189 6.96 1.39 -51.76
C GLY A 189 7.65 1.46 -50.41
N ASN A 190 8.03 2.66 -49.93
CA ASN A 190 8.70 2.86 -48.65
C ASN A 190 7.75 3.45 -47.59
N TYR A 191 7.93 3.05 -46.33
CA TYR A 191 7.26 3.70 -45.21
C TYR A 191 8.09 4.93 -44.78
N GLY A 192 7.43 6.06 -44.63
CA GLY A 192 8.02 7.28 -44.08
C GLY A 192 7.96 7.30 -42.54
N ASP A 193 8.14 8.49 -41.96
CA ASP A 193 8.01 8.69 -40.52
C ASP A 193 6.58 8.39 -40.06
N ALA A 194 6.47 7.85 -38.84
CA ALA A 194 5.19 7.56 -38.22
C ALA A 194 4.43 8.83 -37.82
N ALA A 195 3.14 8.86 -38.05
CA ALA A 195 2.25 9.74 -37.30
C ALA A 195 2.03 9.13 -35.89
N ILE A 196 2.36 9.89 -34.83
CA ILE A 196 2.35 9.41 -33.45
C ILE A 196 1.12 9.96 -32.73
N GLU A 197 0.35 9.07 -32.10
CA GLU A 197 -0.76 9.42 -31.21
C GLU A 197 -0.49 8.82 -29.83
N ASN A 198 -0.50 9.66 -28.79
CA ASN A 198 -0.38 9.23 -27.40
C ASN A 198 -1.77 8.99 -26.82
N LYS A 199 -1.98 7.82 -26.23
CA LYS A 199 -3.20 7.40 -25.54
C LYS A 199 -2.87 6.96 -24.13
N SER A 200 -3.89 6.73 -23.32
CA SER A 200 -3.74 6.24 -21.95
C SER A 200 -4.77 5.17 -21.67
N ALA A 201 -4.37 4.17 -20.87
CA ALA A 201 -5.26 3.12 -20.39
C ALA A 201 -4.71 2.55 -19.07
N THR A 202 -5.47 1.67 -18.43
CA THR A 202 -5.10 1.05 -17.16
C THR A 202 -3.99 0.01 -17.37
N THR A 203 -3.02 -0.04 -16.50
CA THR A 203 -1.99 -1.10 -16.50
C THR A 203 -2.63 -2.49 -16.50
N GLY A 204 -2.16 -3.37 -17.39
CA GLY A 204 -2.71 -4.72 -17.58
C GLY A 204 -3.94 -4.79 -18.47
N GLU A 205 -4.51 -3.66 -18.89
CA GLU A 205 -5.63 -3.62 -19.84
C GLU A 205 -5.13 -3.98 -21.26
N THR A 206 -5.89 -4.80 -21.99
CA THR A 206 -5.62 -5.04 -23.40
C THR A 206 -6.34 -3.98 -24.23
N VAL A 207 -5.57 -3.17 -24.94
CA VAL A 207 -6.07 -2.13 -25.84
C VAL A 207 -5.91 -2.55 -27.29
N SER A 208 -6.73 -1.98 -28.18
CA SER A 208 -6.66 -2.21 -29.61
C SER A 208 -6.90 -0.93 -30.41
N VAL A 209 -6.37 -0.90 -31.63
CA VAL A 209 -6.65 0.14 -32.62
C VAL A 209 -7.35 -0.52 -33.83
N THR A 210 -8.44 0.11 -34.28
CA THR A 210 -9.12 -0.27 -35.50
C THR A 210 -8.67 0.69 -36.62
N PRO A 211 -7.89 0.21 -37.61
CA PRO A 211 -7.45 1.07 -38.68
C PRO A 211 -8.63 1.57 -39.52
N GLU A 212 -8.61 2.83 -39.88
CA GLU A 212 -9.59 3.42 -40.78
C GLU A 212 -9.36 2.92 -42.21
N ALA A 213 -10.45 2.67 -42.96
CA ALA A 213 -10.35 2.33 -44.39
C ALA A 213 -9.81 3.54 -45.16
N ARG A 214 -8.79 3.30 -46.02
CA ARG A 214 -8.20 4.31 -46.89
C ARG A 214 -8.22 3.81 -48.34
N GLU A 215 -8.72 4.64 -49.23
CA GLU A 215 -8.75 4.32 -50.67
C GLU A 215 -7.31 4.10 -51.18
N GLY A 216 -7.11 3.03 -51.91
CA GLY A 216 -5.82 2.66 -52.50
C GLY A 216 -4.80 2.10 -51.48
N PHE A 217 -5.22 1.79 -50.24
CA PHE A 217 -4.35 1.19 -49.25
C PHE A 217 -5.00 -0.03 -48.60
N SER A 218 -4.14 -0.92 -48.14
CA SER A 218 -4.50 -2.07 -47.29
C SER A 218 -3.71 -2.03 -46.00
N VAL A 219 -4.30 -2.53 -44.91
CA VAL A 219 -3.57 -2.69 -43.66
C VAL A 219 -2.63 -3.88 -43.79
N ALA A 220 -1.34 -3.64 -43.57
CA ALA A 220 -0.32 -4.66 -43.71
C ALA A 220 -0.35 -5.68 -42.55
N ALA A 221 0.04 -6.92 -42.87
CA ALA A 221 0.02 -8.04 -41.92
C ALA A 221 0.98 -7.86 -40.72
N GLU A 222 2.04 -7.09 -40.91
CA GLU A 222 3.02 -6.74 -39.86
C GLU A 222 2.49 -5.72 -38.82
N SER A 223 1.27 -5.19 -39.01
CA SER A 223 0.66 -4.27 -38.07
C SER A 223 0.43 -4.92 -36.69
N VAL A 224 0.74 -4.20 -35.64
CA VAL A 224 0.47 -4.60 -34.25
C VAL A 224 -0.74 -3.81 -33.75
N LEU A 225 -1.92 -4.40 -33.90
CA LEU A 225 -3.20 -3.72 -33.68
C LEU A 225 -3.75 -3.85 -32.27
N SER A 226 -3.14 -4.69 -31.41
CA SER A 226 -3.55 -4.85 -30.01
C SER A 226 -2.36 -5.22 -29.14
N GLY A 227 -2.46 -4.92 -27.85
CA GLY A 227 -1.44 -5.26 -26.88
C GLY A 227 -1.87 -4.94 -25.46
N GLU A 228 -1.18 -5.53 -24.47
CA GLU A 228 -1.39 -5.25 -23.06
C GLU A 228 -0.61 -4.00 -22.63
N VAL A 229 -1.28 -3.09 -21.93
CA VAL A 229 -0.70 -1.85 -21.41
C VAL A 229 0.24 -2.19 -20.26
N LYS A 230 1.53 -1.93 -20.46
CA LYS A 230 2.57 -2.22 -19.47
C LYS A 230 2.74 -1.06 -18.50
N ALA A 231 3.07 -1.40 -17.25
CA ALA A 231 3.27 -0.44 -16.16
C ALA A 231 4.33 0.64 -16.47
N ASP A 232 5.30 0.33 -17.33
CA ASP A 232 6.37 1.24 -17.75
C ASP A 232 5.99 2.17 -18.91
N GLY A 233 4.78 2.02 -19.48
CA GLY A 233 4.33 2.80 -20.63
C GLY A 233 4.98 2.43 -21.96
N SER A 234 5.64 1.26 -22.05
CA SER A 234 6.40 0.86 -23.24
C SER A 234 5.55 0.28 -24.39
N LEU A 235 4.24 0.18 -24.23
CA LEU A 235 3.39 -0.36 -25.30
C LEU A 235 3.34 0.59 -26.49
N VAL A 236 3.66 0.06 -27.68
CA VAL A 236 3.51 0.73 -28.97
C VAL A 236 2.68 -0.15 -29.89
N LEU A 237 1.49 0.32 -30.26
CA LEU A 237 0.70 -0.27 -31.35
C LEU A 237 1.15 0.34 -32.67
N LYS A 238 1.22 -0.47 -33.75
CA LYS A 238 1.71 -0.04 -35.06
C LYS A 238 0.72 -0.36 -36.14
N VAL A 239 0.31 0.64 -36.87
CA VAL A 239 -0.57 0.51 -38.02
C VAL A 239 0.24 0.81 -39.29
N TYR A 240 0.39 -0.16 -40.18
CA TYR A 240 1.04 0.01 -41.46
C TYR A 240 0.00 0.00 -42.58
N TYR A 241 -0.09 1.07 -43.34
CA TYR A 241 -0.88 1.17 -44.53
C TYR A 241 0.00 0.92 -45.76
N SER A 242 -0.06 -0.29 -46.31
CA SER A 242 0.60 -0.61 -47.58
C SER A 242 -0.18 -0.01 -48.72
N ARG A 243 0.51 0.66 -49.63
CA ARG A 243 -0.09 1.21 -50.83
C ARG A 243 -0.35 0.07 -51.84
N ASN A 244 -1.58 -0.04 -52.32
CA ASN A 244 -1.96 -1.08 -53.31
C ASN A 244 -1.34 -0.79 -54.65
N GLN A 245 -1.01 -1.84 -55.42
CA GLN A 245 -0.61 -1.78 -56.82
C GLN A 245 -1.80 -2.17 -57.68
N TYR A 246 -1.93 -1.50 -58.82
CA TYR A 246 -2.94 -1.75 -59.81
C TYR A 246 -2.28 -1.92 -61.17
N LYS A 247 -2.92 -2.63 -62.08
CA LYS A 247 -2.42 -2.90 -63.42
C LYS A 247 -2.67 -1.73 -64.35
N LEU A 248 -1.60 -1.21 -64.97
CA LEU A 248 -1.66 -0.29 -66.06
C LEU A 248 -1.35 -1.07 -67.34
N THR A 249 -2.32 -1.22 -68.27
CA THR A 249 -2.14 -1.85 -69.57
C THR A 249 -2.20 -0.78 -70.63
N VAL A 250 -1.12 -0.65 -71.42
CA VAL A 250 -0.98 0.32 -72.49
C VAL A 250 -0.73 -0.47 -73.79
N ASP A 251 -1.67 -0.45 -74.75
CA ASP A 251 -1.61 -1.21 -75.94
C ASP A 251 -1.19 -2.69 -75.76
N GLY A 252 -1.78 -3.33 -74.75
CA GLY A 252 -1.54 -4.73 -74.40
C GLY A 252 -0.32 -5.00 -73.53
N THR A 253 0.55 -4.02 -73.23
CA THR A 253 1.65 -4.15 -72.30
C THR A 253 1.20 -3.76 -70.89
N THR A 254 1.34 -4.69 -69.94
CA THR A 254 0.88 -4.50 -68.56
C THR A 254 2.06 -4.28 -67.57
N THR A 255 1.94 -3.27 -66.72
CA THR A 255 2.85 -3.00 -65.61
C THR A 255 2.04 -2.82 -64.32
N GLU A 256 2.63 -3.15 -63.14
CA GLU A 256 2.02 -2.85 -61.85
C GLU A 256 2.52 -1.50 -61.36
N VAL A 257 1.59 -0.63 -60.95
CA VAL A 257 1.88 0.74 -60.54
C VAL A 257 1.18 1.03 -59.23
N TYR A 258 1.89 1.63 -58.28
CA TYR A 258 1.31 2.01 -57.01
C TYR A 258 0.20 3.06 -57.18
N TYR A 259 -0.88 2.90 -56.42
CA TYR A 259 -1.94 3.90 -56.30
C TYR A 259 -1.39 5.32 -56.08
N GLY A 260 -1.86 6.28 -56.86
CA GLY A 260 -1.46 7.68 -56.78
C GLY A 260 -0.08 8.00 -57.37
N ALA A 261 0.66 7.03 -57.88
CA ALA A 261 1.90 7.31 -58.62
C ALA A 261 1.60 8.06 -59.93
N ALA A 262 2.41 9.04 -60.26
CA ALA A 262 2.31 9.77 -61.51
C ALA A 262 2.45 8.80 -62.70
N LEU A 263 1.61 8.97 -63.70
CA LEU A 263 1.65 8.18 -64.94
C LEU A 263 2.25 9.02 -66.05
N GLU A 264 3.49 8.68 -66.45
CA GLU A 264 4.16 9.26 -67.60
C GLU A 264 4.00 8.28 -68.77
N ILE A 265 2.93 8.46 -69.59
CA ILE A 265 2.60 7.59 -70.71
C ILE A 265 3.09 8.26 -71.96
N ALA A 266 4.17 7.73 -72.51
CA ALA A 266 4.74 8.22 -73.75
C ALA A 266 3.77 7.93 -74.92
N ASP A 267 3.75 8.81 -75.96
CA ASP A 267 3.04 8.57 -77.18
C ASP A 267 3.55 7.28 -77.82
N PRO A 268 2.67 6.50 -78.47
CA PRO A 268 3.08 5.27 -79.15
C PRO A 268 3.97 5.57 -80.37
N GLU A 269 4.73 4.54 -80.78
CA GLU A 269 5.54 4.67 -82.02
C GLU A 269 4.72 5.17 -83.21
N ALA A 270 5.35 6.06 -84.00
CA ALA A 270 4.69 6.66 -85.18
C ALA A 270 4.19 5.56 -86.12
N ARG A 271 2.95 5.71 -86.58
CA ARG A 271 2.32 4.80 -87.53
C ARG A 271 2.18 5.49 -88.90
N THR A 272 2.82 4.92 -89.92
CA THR A 272 2.78 5.49 -91.30
C THR A 272 1.34 5.67 -91.77
N GLY A 273 1.00 6.90 -92.21
CA GLY A 273 -0.33 7.28 -92.67
C GLY A 273 -1.36 7.60 -91.58
N TYR A 274 -0.94 7.66 -90.33
CA TYR A 274 -1.81 7.96 -89.20
C TYR A 274 -1.16 9.00 -88.27
N THR A 275 -2.01 9.81 -87.62
CA THR A 275 -1.62 10.73 -86.61
C THR A 275 -2.23 10.20 -85.29
N PHE A 276 -1.40 10.14 -84.18
CA PHE A 276 -1.87 9.76 -82.84
C PHE A 276 -2.89 10.80 -82.38
N ALA A 277 -4.08 10.32 -81.98
CA ALA A 277 -5.23 11.13 -81.58
C ALA A 277 -5.47 11.10 -80.09
N GLY A 278 -4.57 10.43 -79.29
CA GLY A 278 -4.66 10.30 -77.82
C GLY A 278 -5.00 8.89 -77.41
N TRP A 279 -5.17 8.73 -76.11
CA TRP A 279 -5.50 7.47 -75.45
C TRP A 279 -7.01 7.34 -75.16
N LYS A 280 -7.55 6.13 -75.24
CA LYS A 280 -8.94 5.81 -74.87
C LYS A 280 -8.97 4.67 -73.86
N PRO A 281 -9.57 4.86 -72.65
CA PRO A 281 -10.02 6.15 -72.15
C PRO A 281 -8.86 7.19 -72.05
N ALA A 282 -9.18 8.44 -71.78
CA ALA A 282 -8.12 9.45 -71.52
C ALA A 282 -7.21 8.99 -70.44
N ALA A 283 -5.88 9.12 -70.63
CA ALA A 283 -4.89 8.72 -69.63
C ALA A 283 -5.03 9.53 -68.36
N PRO A 284 -5.20 8.92 -67.20
CA PRO A 284 -5.23 9.65 -65.93
C PRO A 284 -3.82 10.17 -65.58
N ALA A 285 -3.74 11.29 -64.87
CA ALA A 285 -2.46 11.86 -64.44
C ALA A 285 -1.73 11.02 -63.37
N THR A 286 -2.52 10.29 -62.56
CA THR A 286 -2.00 9.39 -61.51
C THR A 286 -2.77 8.07 -61.53
N MET A 287 -2.16 6.99 -61.05
CA MET A 287 -2.78 5.67 -60.93
C MET A 287 -3.97 5.70 -59.98
N PRO A 288 -5.20 5.45 -60.49
CA PRO A 288 -6.40 5.36 -59.68
C PRO A 288 -6.42 4.06 -58.83
N ALA A 289 -7.45 3.94 -57.93
CA ALA A 289 -7.62 2.74 -57.09
C ALA A 289 -8.29 1.56 -57.86
N ASN A 290 -7.99 1.43 -59.14
CA ASN A 290 -8.45 0.33 -60.01
C ASN A 290 -7.49 0.15 -61.21
N ASP A 291 -7.57 -1.00 -61.86
CA ASP A 291 -6.82 -1.29 -63.09
C ASP A 291 -7.21 -0.32 -64.21
N VAL A 292 -6.23 0.11 -65.01
CA VAL A 292 -6.37 1.02 -66.12
C VAL A 292 -5.91 0.32 -67.42
N THR A 293 -6.73 0.36 -68.47
CA THR A 293 -6.36 -0.11 -69.78
C THR A 293 -6.50 1.04 -70.76
N LEU A 294 -5.46 1.35 -71.50
CA LEU A 294 -5.37 2.43 -72.46
C LEU A 294 -5.10 1.84 -73.86
N GLU A 295 -5.88 2.26 -74.85
CA GLU A 295 -5.70 1.92 -76.20
C GLU A 295 -5.40 3.17 -77.04
N SER A 296 -4.35 3.12 -77.85
CA SER A 296 -4.00 4.22 -78.75
C SER A 296 -5.10 4.46 -79.83
N GLN A 297 -5.47 5.73 -79.93
CA GLN A 297 -6.41 6.15 -81.02
C GLN A 297 -5.64 6.82 -82.13
N TRP A 298 -5.98 6.47 -83.36
CA TRP A 298 -5.30 6.96 -84.50
C TRP A 298 -6.30 7.59 -85.53
N THR A 299 -5.91 8.74 -86.11
CA THR A 299 -6.64 9.38 -87.15
C THR A 299 -5.87 9.19 -88.46
N GLU A 300 -6.54 8.71 -89.53
CA GLU A 300 -5.93 8.54 -90.82
C GLU A 300 -5.59 9.92 -91.42
N ASN A 301 -4.38 10.05 -91.91
CA ASN A 301 -3.92 11.27 -92.58
C ASN A 301 -4.57 11.39 -93.95
N GLY A 302 -5.02 12.59 -94.28
CA GLY A 302 -5.54 12.83 -95.62
C GLY A 302 -4.52 12.49 -96.71
N ALA A 303 -5.01 12.01 -97.83
CA ALA A 303 -4.16 11.73 -99.02
C ALA A 303 -3.43 13.00 -99.44
N ASP A 304 -2.08 12.91 -99.53
CA ASP A 304 -1.26 13.98 -100.02
C ASP A 304 -1.27 13.94 -101.56
N TYR A 305 -1.99 14.88 -102.12
CA TYR A 305 -2.12 15.00 -103.60
C TYR A 305 -1.10 15.98 -104.17
N THR A 306 -0.16 16.52 -103.36
CA THR A 306 0.80 17.54 -103.80
C THR A 306 1.79 17.03 -104.86
N ALA A 307 1.89 15.75 -105.08
CA ALA A 307 2.77 15.13 -106.09
C ALA A 307 2.14 14.92 -107.41
N TYR A 308 0.86 15.35 -107.63
CA TYR A 308 0.12 15.17 -108.86
C TYR A 308 -0.13 16.47 -109.72
N ASP A 309 0.54 17.56 -109.32
CA ASP A 309 0.52 18.78 -110.08
C ASP A 309 1.78 18.92 -110.97
#